data_49cb2bcaf1a9566419b8a7b44693cd08
#
_entry.id   49cb2bcaf1a9566419b8a7b44693cd08
#
_cell.length_a   1.000
_cell.length_b   1.000
_cell.length_c   1.000
_cell.angle_alpha   90.00
_cell.angle_beta   90.00
_cell.angle_gamma   90.00
#
_symmetry.space_group_name_H-M   'P 1'
#
loop_
_entity.id
_entity.type
_entity.pdbx_description
1 polymer ?
#
loop_
_entity_poly.entity_id
_entity_poly.type
_entity_poly.pdbx_seq_one_letter_code
_entity_poly.pdbx_strand_id
1 'polypeptide(L)'
;MSDLLVFPGGGRLPVKDDRDLGHLLPRSAAGDLPDKAYQHWRAPPALDQGKSSTCVGHGCHQLLRASPVRNVKNIPDPYQIYNEAQKIDEWPGENYDGTSVRAGVKYLAKQGYISSYKWAFDGPTAVNHILTVSPVVIGVDWREGQMSVDGKGFIYPKGRMIGGHCVLVVGANTQEKCPDGNIGSVTLLNSWGPKWGNKGRAKLSMKAFDELIRANGEAAAVFETLKPQEAPVVS
;
A
#
# COMPACT_ATOMS: atom_id res chain seq x y z
N MET A 1 -20.04 -14.62 -10.41
CA MET A 1 -19.09 -13.94 -9.51
C MET A 1 -17.81 -14.72 -9.59
N SER A 2 -16.70 -14.13 -10.07
CA SER A 2 -15.40 -14.77 -9.97
C SER A 2 -15.11 -14.93 -8.49
N ASP A 3 -14.73 -16.14 -8.05
CA ASP A 3 -14.36 -16.42 -6.68
C ASP A 3 -13.26 -15.44 -6.27
N LEU A 4 -13.61 -14.48 -5.39
CA LEU A 4 -12.65 -13.52 -4.84
C LEU A 4 -11.70 -14.33 -3.95
N LEU A 5 -10.45 -14.51 -4.42
CA LEU A 5 -9.45 -15.25 -3.67
C LEU A 5 -8.97 -14.41 -2.48
N VAL A 6 -9.45 -14.75 -1.30
CA VAL A 6 -8.98 -14.20 -0.03
C VAL A 6 -8.26 -15.30 0.73
N PHE A 7 -7.08 -14.99 1.25
CA PHE A 7 -6.29 -15.90 2.09
C PHE A 7 -6.14 -15.31 3.49
N PRO A 8 -5.92 -16.13 4.54
CA PRO A 8 -5.73 -15.64 5.91
C PRO A 8 -4.59 -14.61 5.98
N GLY A 9 -4.91 -13.37 6.37
CA GLY A 9 -3.96 -12.26 6.39
C GLY A 9 -3.87 -11.45 5.07
N GLY A 10 -4.76 -11.74 4.09
CA GLY A 10 -4.96 -10.95 2.88
C GLY A 10 -6.17 -10.02 2.97
N GLY A 11 -6.93 -9.85 1.87
CA GLY A 11 -8.22 -9.14 1.85
C GLY A 11 -8.29 -7.91 0.95
N ARG A 12 -7.29 -7.64 0.11
CA ARG A 12 -7.41 -6.62 -0.95
C ARG A 12 -8.22 -7.21 -2.10
N LEU A 13 -9.29 -6.51 -2.48
CA LEU A 13 -10.10 -6.80 -3.66
C LEU A 13 -9.74 -5.81 -4.78
N PRO A 14 -9.36 -6.27 -5.98
CA PRO A 14 -8.97 -5.38 -7.08
C PRO A 14 -10.18 -4.67 -7.67
N VAL A 15 -10.05 -3.37 -7.92
CA VAL A 15 -11.05 -2.56 -8.61
C VAL A 15 -10.38 -1.83 -9.77
N LYS A 16 -11.00 -1.88 -10.93
CA LYS A 16 -10.67 -1.02 -12.07
C LYS A 16 -11.80 -0.02 -12.25
N ASP A 17 -11.47 1.24 -12.24
CA ASP A 17 -12.44 2.33 -12.40
C ASP A 17 -11.85 3.42 -13.28
N ASP A 18 -12.49 3.69 -14.41
CA ASP A 18 -12.00 4.68 -15.39
C ASP A 18 -11.92 6.08 -14.81
N ARG A 19 -12.67 6.37 -13.73
CA ARG A 19 -12.58 7.64 -13.00
C ARG A 19 -11.20 7.86 -12.38
N ASP A 20 -10.45 6.80 -12.10
CA ASP A 20 -9.09 6.88 -11.57
C ASP A 20 -8.12 7.52 -12.57
N LEU A 21 -8.41 7.43 -13.87
CA LEU A 21 -7.62 8.08 -14.92
C LEU A 21 -7.62 9.62 -14.80
N GLY A 22 -8.64 10.20 -14.15
CA GLY A 22 -8.68 11.62 -13.80
C GLY A 22 -7.84 12.01 -12.58
N HIS A 23 -7.29 11.02 -11.85
CA HIS A 23 -6.56 11.20 -10.60
C HIS A 23 -5.18 10.54 -10.62
N LEU A 24 -4.48 10.60 -11.75
CA LEU A 24 -3.14 10.02 -11.89
C LEU A 24 -2.05 10.94 -11.31
N LEU A 25 -1.01 10.32 -10.76
CA LEU A 25 0.28 10.98 -10.58
C LEU A 25 0.89 11.34 -11.96
N PRO A 26 1.68 12.41 -12.05
CA PRO A 26 2.49 12.65 -13.23
C PRO A 26 3.34 11.41 -13.54
N ARG A 27 3.25 10.92 -14.78
CA ARG A 27 3.94 9.71 -15.20
C ARG A 27 5.45 9.93 -15.21
N SER A 28 6.18 8.95 -14.68
CA SER A 28 7.64 8.92 -14.73
C SER A 28 8.10 7.68 -15.51
N ALA A 29 9.10 7.84 -16.36
CA ALA A 29 9.78 6.70 -16.95
C ALA A 29 10.90 6.19 -16.02
N ALA A 30 11.38 4.97 -16.24
CA ALA A 30 12.45 4.40 -15.41
C ALA A 30 13.75 5.24 -15.48
N GLY A 31 13.99 5.92 -16.61
CA GLY A 31 15.15 6.83 -16.79
C GLY A 31 14.96 8.23 -16.19
N ASP A 32 13.73 8.58 -15.76
CA ASP A 32 13.39 9.90 -15.21
C ASP A 32 13.35 9.89 -13.67
N LEU A 33 13.90 8.85 -13.03
CA LEU A 33 13.98 8.83 -11.58
C LEU A 33 14.90 9.97 -11.09
N PRO A 34 14.54 10.60 -9.95
CA PRO A 34 15.32 11.73 -9.44
C PRO A 34 16.75 11.28 -9.06
N ASP A 35 17.69 12.22 -9.01
CA ASP A 35 19.07 11.99 -8.56
C ASP A 35 19.15 11.41 -7.14
N LYS A 36 18.06 11.50 -6.39
CA LYS A 36 17.92 10.93 -5.06
C LYS A 36 17.87 9.40 -5.13
N ALA A 37 19.01 8.77 -4.95
CA ALA A 37 19.15 7.32 -5.06
C ALA A 37 18.44 6.52 -3.94
N TYR A 38 18.20 7.14 -2.79
CA TYR A 38 17.67 6.47 -1.60
C TYR A 38 16.71 7.35 -0.80
N GLN A 39 15.59 6.76 -0.39
CA GLN A 39 14.69 7.31 0.60
C GLN A 39 14.10 6.18 1.45
N HIS A 40 14.06 6.41 2.75
CA HIS A 40 13.30 5.57 3.70
C HIS A 40 12.54 6.46 4.66
N TRP A 41 11.24 6.42 4.56
CA TRP A 41 10.35 7.22 5.40
C TRP A 41 10.23 6.62 6.80
N ARG A 42 10.14 7.48 7.80
CA ARG A 42 9.83 7.03 9.15
C ARG A 42 8.40 6.50 9.18
N ALA A 43 8.25 5.24 9.58
CA ALA A 43 6.97 4.54 9.67
C ALA A 43 6.82 3.89 11.06
N PRO A 44 5.59 3.59 11.48
CA PRO A 44 5.33 2.92 12.76
C PRO A 44 5.94 1.50 12.78
N PRO A 45 5.99 0.85 13.95
CA PRO A 45 6.15 -0.59 14.03
C PRO A 45 5.07 -1.31 13.21
N ALA A 46 5.40 -2.48 12.68
CA ALA A 46 4.44 -3.29 11.93
C ALA A 46 3.27 -3.69 12.82
N LEU A 47 2.06 -3.48 12.31
CA LEU A 47 0.83 -4.00 12.92
C LEU A 47 0.68 -5.49 12.63
N ASP A 48 -0.22 -6.15 13.35
CA ASP A 48 -0.57 -7.55 13.13
C ASP A 48 -2.09 -7.68 12.97
N GLN A 49 -2.52 -7.95 11.73
CA GLN A 49 -3.92 -8.21 11.40
C GLN A 49 -4.36 -9.65 11.69
N GLY A 50 -3.41 -10.52 12.08
CA GLY A 50 -3.66 -11.93 12.28
C GLY A 50 -4.17 -12.61 10.99
N LYS A 51 -5.28 -13.33 11.11
CA LYS A 51 -5.93 -14.02 9.98
C LYS A 51 -7.07 -13.21 9.35
N SER A 52 -7.33 -11.99 9.82
CA SER A 52 -8.41 -11.15 9.31
C SER A 52 -8.12 -10.66 7.89
N SER A 53 -9.18 -10.31 7.16
CA SER A 53 -9.11 -9.78 5.79
C SER A 53 -8.97 -8.25 5.75
N THR A 54 -8.35 -7.65 6.78
CA THR A 54 -8.35 -6.20 7.04
C THR A 54 -7.08 -5.48 6.57
N CYS A 55 -6.32 -6.06 5.63
CA CYS A 55 -5.04 -5.50 5.16
C CYS A 55 -5.15 -4.06 4.64
N VAL A 56 -6.26 -3.70 3.98
CA VAL A 56 -6.49 -2.32 3.50
C VAL A 56 -6.58 -1.34 4.66
N GLY A 57 -7.35 -1.67 5.69
CA GLY A 57 -7.44 -0.84 6.91
C GLY A 57 -6.10 -0.67 7.60
N HIS A 58 -5.31 -1.76 7.69
CA HIS A 58 -3.97 -1.74 8.28
C HIS A 58 -2.98 -0.92 7.46
N GLY A 59 -2.97 -1.08 6.13
CA GLY A 59 -2.13 -0.30 5.22
C GLY A 59 -2.43 1.19 5.30
N CYS A 60 -3.71 1.57 5.28
CA CYS A 60 -4.17 2.95 5.44
C CYS A 60 -3.81 3.54 6.81
N HIS A 61 -4.01 2.79 7.90
CA HIS A 61 -3.62 3.23 9.24
C HIS A 61 -2.09 3.46 9.34
N GLN A 62 -1.29 2.52 8.84
CA GLN A 62 0.17 2.67 8.83
C GLN A 62 0.62 3.89 8.03
N LEU A 63 -0.04 4.19 6.91
CA LEU A 63 0.22 5.38 6.10
C LEU A 63 0.00 6.66 6.91
N LEU A 64 -1.13 6.81 7.61
CA LEU A 64 -1.44 7.99 8.42
C LEU A 64 -0.43 8.23 9.56
N ARG A 65 0.28 7.18 9.99
CA ARG A 65 1.32 7.24 11.01
C ARG A 65 2.74 7.37 10.46
N ALA A 66 2.91 7.26 9.15
CA ALA A 66 4.20 7.42 8.49
C ALA A 66 4.50 8.89 8.18
N SER A 67 5.79 9.27 8.11
CA SER A 67 6.18 10.57 7.60
C SER A 67 5.92 10.63 6.08
N PRO A 68 5.55 11.79 5.54
CA PRO A 68 5.28 13.07 6.19
C PRO A 68 3.86 13.18 6.79
N VAL A 69 2.95 12.21 6.53
CA VAL A 69 1.51 12.26 6.86
C VAL A 69 1.22 12.21 8.38
N ARG A 70 2.16 11.91 9.22
CA ARG A 70 2.04 11.62 10.66
C ARG A 70 1.42 12.69 11.58
N ASN A 71 1.04 13.84 11.06
CA ASN A 71 0.43 14.93 11.85
C ASN A 71 -1.08 14.78 12.05
N VAL A 72 -1.65 13.67 11.63
CA VAL A 72 -3.06 13.37 11.82
C VAL A 72 -3.33 13.09 13.29
N LYS A 73 -4.25 13.84 13.89
CA LYS A 73 -4.78 13.57 15.25
C LYS A 73 -5.91 12.55 15.14
N ASN A 74 -6.07 11.73 16.20
CA ASN A 74 -7.17 10.76 16.30
C ASN A 74 -7.27 9.82 15.10
N ILE A 75 -6.13 9.20 14.75
CA ILE A 75 -6.09 8.23 13.66
C ILE A 75 -7.05 7.07 13.95
N PRO A 76 -7.97 6.75 13.01
CA PRO A 76 -8.94 5.68 13.22
C PRO A 76 -8.24 4.33 13.32
N ASP A 77 -8.83 3.43 14.09
CA ASP A 77 -8.36 2.06 14.21
C ASP A 77 -8.36 1.34 12.84
N PRO A 78 -7.43 0.42 12.56
CA PRO A 78 -7.39 -0.31 11.28
C PRO A 78 -8.70 -1.04 10.95
N TYR A 79 -9.37 -1.62 11.93
CA TYR A 79 -10.66 -2.30 11.72
C TYR A 79 -11.77 -1.30 11.44
N GLN A 80 -11.75 -0.12 12.07
CA GLN A 80 -12.67 0.96 11.74
C GLN A 80 -12.50 1.42 10.29
N ILE A 81 -11.26 1.65 9.83
CA ILE A 81 -11.00 2.02 8.44
C ILE A 81 -11.54 0.94 7.48
N TYR A 82 -11.29 -0.32 7.79
CA TYR A 82 -11.77 -1.45 6.99
C TYR A 82 -13.29 -1.50 6.91
N ASN A 83 -13.99 -1.45 8.05
CA ASN A 83 -15.45 -1.52 8.11
C ASN A 83 -16.12 -0.34 7.39
N GLU A 84 -15.56 0.86 7.53
CA GLU A 84 -16.07 2.05 6.83
C GLU A 84 -15.75 2.01 5.33
N ALA A 85 -14.62 1.41 4.92
CA ALA A 85 -14.31 1.19 3.52
C ALA A 85 -15.30 0.20 2.87
N GLN A 86 -15.66 -0.89 3.54
CA GLN A 86 -16.67 -1.85 3.04
C GLN A 86 -18.03 -1.20 2.78
N LYS A 87 -18.45 -0.20 3.56
CA LYS A 87 -19.72 0.51 3.34
C LYS A 87 -19.76 1.36 2.06
N ILE A 88 -18.61 1.66 1.48
CA ILE A 88 -18.49 2.56 0.32
C ILE A 88 -17.70 1.96 -0.84
N ASP A 89 -17.32 0.69 -0.74
CA ASP A 89 -16.65 0.00 -1.85
C ASP A 89 -17.63 -0.44 -2.95
N GLU A 90 -17.18 -1.20 -3.89
CA GLU A 90 -17.86 -1.51 -5.13
C GLU A 90 -18.77 -2.74 -5.04
N TRP A 91 -18.74 -3.46 -3.90
CA TRP A 91 -19.54 -4.67 -3.69
C TRP A 91 -20.76 -4.38 -2.81
N PRO A 92 -21.90 -5.01 -3.07
CA PRO A 92 -23.10 -4.77 -2.29
C PRO A 92 -23.04 -5.44 -0.91
N GLY A 93 -23.37 -4.68 0.12
CA GLY A 93 -23.40 -5.15 1.50
C GLY A 93 -22.00 -5.26 2.12
N GLU A 94 -21.93 -5.87 3.29
CA GLU A 94 -20.71 -5.98 4.09
C GLU A 94 -20.44 -7.45 4.50
N ASN A 95 -21.20 -8.41 3.95
CA ASN A 95 -21.11 -9.82 4.32
C ASN A 95 -20.15 -10.60 3.40
N TYR A 96 -18.93 -10.09 3.30
CA TYR A 96 -17.82 -10.71 2.56
C TYR A 96 -16.48 -10.28 3.16
N ASP A 97 -15.43 -11.02 2.83
CA ASP A 97 -14.05 -10.74 3.26
C ASP A 97 -13.33 -9.82 2.28
N GLY A 98 -12.69 -8.77 2.80
CA GLY A 98 -11.87 -7.86 2.02
C GLY A 98 -12.57 -6.54 1.65
N THR A 99 -11.81 -5.65 1.02
CA THR A 99 -12.26 -4.38 0.43
C THR A 99 -11.18 -3.83 -0.53
N SER A 100 -11.47 -2.74 -1.26
CA SER A 100 -10.51 -2.13 -2.19
C SER A 100 -9.61 -1.09 -1.50
N VAL A 101 -8.38 -0.92 -2.01
CA VAL A 101 -7.52 0.20 -1.61
C VAL A 101 -8.20 1.54 -1.89
N ARG A 102 -8.95 1.60 -3.00
CA ARG A 102 -9.75 2.75 -3.39
C ARG A 102 -10.74 3.16 -2.30
N ALA A 103 -11.51 2.23 -1.78
CA ALA A 103 -12.47 2.51 -0.71
C ALA A 103 -11.77 2.99 0.56
N GLY A 104 -10.62 2.40 0.90
CA GLY A 104 -9.81 2.83 2.04
C GLY A 104 -9.37 4.30 1.92
N VAL A 105 -8.71 4.68 0.82
CA VAL A 105 -8.24 6.08 0.64
C VAL A 105 -9.39 7.05 0.44
N LYS A 106 -10.49 6.64 -0.19
CA LYS A 106 -11.72 7.42 -0.33
C LYS A 106 -12.36 7.74 1.03
N TYR A 107 -12.42 6.75 1.92
CA TYR A 107 -12.84 6.97 3.30
C TYR A 107 -11.94 7.99 4.00
N LEU A 108 -10.62 7.83 3.94
CA LEU A 108 -9.69 8.77 4.56
C LEU A 108 -9.86 10.20 4.04
N ALA A 109 -10.04 10.38 2.73
CA ALA A 109 -10.29 11.70 2.14
C ALA A 109 -11.64 12.29 2.58
N LYS A 110 -12.71 11.48 2.59
CA LYS A 110 -14.05 11.89 3.02
C LYS A 110 -14.07 12.36 4.48
N GLN A 111 -13.28 11.72 5.33
CA GLN A 111 -13.17 12.09 6.75
C GLN A 111 -12.12 13.19 7.02
N GLY A 112 -11.45 13.68 5.99
CA GLY A 112 -10.47 14.75 6.10
C GLY A 112 -9.14 14.34 6.74
N TYR A 113 -8.85 13.03 6.85
CA TYR A 113 -7.54 12.54 7.29
C TYR A 113 -6.44 12.81 6.27
N ILE A 114 -6.81 12.91 5.00
CA ILE A 114 -5.96 13.32 3.88
C ILE A 114 -6.71 14.35 3.03
N SER A 115 -5.99 15.23 2.34
CA SER A 115 -6.63 16.24 1.47
C SER A 115 -7.07 15.67 0.14
N SER A 116 -6.29 14.75 -0.41
CA SER A 116 -6.55 14.09 -1.69
C SER A 116 -5.67 12.84 -1.85
N TYR A 117 -5.94 12.08 -2.89
CA TYR A 117 -5.11 10.96 -3.32
C TYR A 117 -5.00 10.93 -4.83
N LYS A 118 -3.92 10.31 -5.32
CA LYS A 118 -3.66 10.05 -6.74
C LYS A 118 -3.11 8.66 -6.94
N TRP A 119 -3.24 8.16 -8.15
CA TRP A 119 -2.87 6.80 -8.52
C TRP A 119 -1.58 6.73 -9.34
N ALA A 120 -0.78 5.69 -9.10
CA ALA A 120 0.22 5.21 -10.02
C ALA A 120 -0.09 3.75 -10.39
N PHE A 121 -0.13 3.47 -11.68
CA PHE A 121 -0.34 2.13 -12.25
C PHE A 121 0.92 1.58 -12.91
N ASP A 122 2.08 2.14 -12.56
CA ASP A 122 3.40 1.62 -12.91
C ASP A 122 4.41 1.87 -11.78
N GLY A 123 5.44 1.03 -11.75
CA GLY A 123 6.48 1.07 -10.73
C GLY A 123 7.30 2.37 -10.73
N PRO A 124 7.81 2.85 -11.89
CA PRO A 124 8.59 4.08 -11.96
C PRO A 124 7.87 5.30 -11.39
N THR A 125 6.60 5.49 -11.72
CA THR A 125 5.77 6.59 -11.20
C THR A 125 5.61 6.49 -9.68
N ALA A 126 5.31 5.29 -9.15
CA ALA A 126 5.22 5.07 -7.71
C ALA A 126 6.57 5.29 -7.00
N VAL A 127 7.66 4.77 -7.57
CA VAL A 127 9.02 4.93 -7.02
C VAL A 127 9.45 6.39 -6.97
N ASN A 128 9.18 7.17 -8.04
CA ASN A 128 9.46 8.59 -8.05
C ASN A 128 8.76 9.32 -6.89
N HIS A 129 7.47 9.03 -6.68
CA HIS A 129 6.73 9.59 -5.55
C HIS A 129 7.31 9.16 -4.19
N ILE A 130 7.68 7.89 -4.04
CA ILE A 130 8.31 7.37 -2.80
C ILE A 130 9.64 8.06 -2.53
N LEU A 131 10.45 8.31 -3.56
CA LEU A 131 11.75 8.97 -3.40
C LEU A 131 11.62 10.44 -3.01
N THR A 132 10.58 11.14 -3.44
CA THR A 132 10.51 12.60 -3.39
C THR A 132 9.42 13.16 -2.47
N VAL A 133 8.31 12.46 -2.29
CA VAL A 133 7.11 13.04 -1.64
C VAL A 133 6.68 12.28 -0.39
N SER A 134 6.29 11.00 -0.50
CA SER A 134 5.74 10.25 0.63
C SER A 134 5.71 8.73 0.37
N PRO A 135 5.46 7.89 1.41
CA PRO A 135 5.06 6.50 1.25
C PRO A 135 3.81 6.37 0.37
N VAL A 136 3.60 5.19 -0.19
CA VAL A 136 2.38 4.83 -0.93
C VAL A 136 1.76 3.56 -0.38
N VAL A 137 0.43 3.51 -0.33
CA VAL A 137 -0.29 2.25 -0.10
C VAL A 137 -0.44 1.54 -1.42
N ILE A 138 -0.08 0.26 -1.47
CA ILE A 138 -0.26 -0.55 -2.67
C ILE A 138 -1.25 -1.68 -2.43
N GLY A 139 -2.04 -1.97 -3.44
CA GLY A 139 -2.81 -3.20 -3.55
C GLY A 139 -2.24 -4.03 -4.69
N VAL A 140 -1.90 -5.29 -4.43
CA VAL A 140 -1.30 -6.18 -5.42
C VAL A 140 -1.80 -7.61 -5.26
N ASP A 141 -1.70 -8.39 -6.33
CA ASP A 141 -1.86 -9.82 -6.25
C ASP A 141 -0.71 -10.42 -5.45
N TRP A 142 -1.05 -11.29 -4.49
CA TRP A 142 -0.09 -11.92 -3.60
C TRP A 142 0.13 -13.37 -3.99
N ARG A 143 1.37 -13.79 -4.07
CA ARG A 143 1.77 -15.13 -4.51
C ARG A 143 2.49 -15.88 -3.39
N GLU A 144 2.54 -17.20 -3.52
CA GLU A 144 3.19 -18.09 -2.53
C GLU A 144 4.61 -17.64 -2.15
N GLY A 145 5.42 -17.22 -3.12
CA GLY A 145 6.79 -16.76 -2.88
C GLY A 145 6.92 -15.44 -2.12
N GLN A 146 5.81 -14.75 -1.84
CA GLN A 146 5.79 -13.53 -1.03
C GLN A 146 5.39 -13.81 0.43
N MET A 147 5.04 -15.05 0.78
CA MET A 147 4.66 -15.42 2.15
C MET A 147 5.83 -15.41 3.11
N SER A 148 7.04 -15.65 2.64
CA SER A 148 8.25 -15.68 3.44
C SER A 148 9.34 -14.78 2.88
N VAL A 149 10.16 -14.27 3.77
CA VAL A 149 11.28 -13.36 3.46
C VAL A 149 12.58 -14.16 3.50
N ASP A 150 13.44 -13.98 2.51
CA ASP A 150 14.73 -14.65 2.46
C ASP A 150 15.75 -14.07 3.48
N GLY A 151 16.92 -14.70 3.60
CA GLY A 151 17.97 -14.26 4.51
C GLY A 151 18.58 -12.88 4.22
N LYS A 152 18.26 -12.28 3.05
CA LYS A 152 18.67 -10.93 2.65
C LYS A 152 17.53 -9.90 2.79
N GLY A 153 16.35 -10.32 3.25
CA GLY A 153 15.21 -9.45 3.47
C GLY A 153 14.30 -9.29 2.25
N PHE A 154 14.41 -10.15 1.22
CA PHE A 154 13.62 -10.04 0.00
C PHE A 154 12.48 -11.06 -0.07
N ILE A 155 11.40 -10.66 -0.74
CA ILE A 155 10.30 -11.53 -1.17
C ILE A 155 10.23 -11.56 -2.69
N TYR A 156 9.60 -12.60 -3.24
CA TYR A 156 9.56 -12.83 -4.69
C TYR A 156 8.13 -13.14 -5.14
N PRO A 157 7.57 -12.39 -6.11
CA PRO A 157 6.21 -12.64 -6.64
C PRO A 157 6.19 -13.83 -7.60
N LYS A 158 6.47 -15.02 -7.09
CA LYS A 158 6.51 -16.27 -7.83
C LYS A 158 5.60 -17.33 -7.20
N GLY A 159 5.32 -18.37 -7.95
CA GLY A 159 4.38 -19.40 -7.54
C GLY A 159 2.93 -19.01 -7.85
N ARG A 160 1.99 -19.79 -7.30
CA ARG A 160 0.56 -19.61 -7.48
C ARG A 160 0.10 -18.31 -6.80
N MET A 161 -0.83 -17.59 -7.44
CA MET A 161 -1.54 -16.48 -6.83
C MET A 161 -2.48 -17.03 -5.74
N ILE A 162 -2.42 -16.45 -4.56
CA ILE A 162 -3.19 -16.90 -3.38
C ILE A 162 -4.25 -15.89 -2.92
N GLY A 163 -4.26 -14.69 -3.48
CA GLY A 163 -5.25 -13.66 -3.21
C GLY A 163 -4.68 -12.25 -3.39
N GLY A 164 -5.43 -11.25 -2.99
CA GLY A 164 -4.99 -9.85 -2.99
C GLY A 164 -4.49 -9.41 -1.61
N HIS A 165 -3.48 -8.55 -1.59
CA HIS A 165 -2.93 -7.99 -0.35
C HIS A 165 -2.63 -6.50 -0.48
N CYS A 166 -2.78 -5.79 0.63
CA CYS A 166 -2.48 -4.37 0.75
C CYS A 166 -1.34 -4.16 1.74
N VAL A 167 -0.32 -3.41 1.34
CA VAL A 167 0.83 -3.06 2.17
C VAL A 167 1.25 -1.61 1.95
N LEU A 168 2.02 -1.06 2.89
CA LEU A 168 2.62 0.26 2.76
C LEU A 168 4.04 0.12 2.18
N VAL A 169 4.38 0.88 1.14
CA VAL A 169 5.76 1.02 0.65
C VAL A 169 6.39 2.24 1.29
N VAL A 170 7.39 2.02 2.13
CA VAL A 170 7.99 3.05 2.97
C VAL A 170 9.36 3.54 2.48
N GLY A 171 9.88 2.98 1.41
CA GLY A 171 11.18 3.41 0.90
C GLY A 171 11.54 2.81 -0.44
N ALA A 172 12.53 3.40 -1.06
CA ALA A 172 13.14 2.94 -2.30
C ALA A 172 14.64 3.21 -2.31
N ASN A 173 15.39 2.36 -3.00
CA ASN A 173 16.82 2.50 -3.24
C ASN A 173 17.12 2.10 -4.69
N THR A 174 17.46 3.07 -5.53
CA THR A 174 17.69 2.85 -6.97
C THR A 174 19.01 2.14 -7.27
N GLN A 175 19.93 2.04 -6.29
CA GLN A 175 21.28 1.49 -6.47
C GLN A 175 21.49 0.14 -5.78
N GLU A 176 20.49 -0.38 -5.05
CA GLU A 176 20.62 -1.66 -4.36
C GLU A 176 20.72 -2.82 -5.34
N LYS A 177 21.76 -3.64 -5.20
CA LYS A 177 21.87 -4.90 -5.94
C LYS A 177 20.98 -5.95 -5.30
N CYS A 178 19.94 -6.38 -6.02
CA CYS A 178 18.97 -7.35 -5.53
C CYS A 178 19.44 -8.80 -5.79
N PRO A 179 18.99 -9.77 -4.96
CA PRO A 179 19.38 -11.17 -5.13
C PRO A 179 18.89 -11.81 -6.45
N ASP A 180 17.85 -11.25 -7.07
CA ASP A 180 17.34 -11.67 -8.38
C ASP A 180 18.14 -11.13 -9.58
N GLY A 181 19.27 -10.46 -9.32
CA GLY A 181 20.17 -9.88 -10.33
C GLY A 181 19.77 -8.49 -10.82
N ASN A 182 18.62 -7.96 -10.39
CA ASN A 182 18.18 -6.61 -10.74
C ASN A 182 18.82 -5.55 -9.86
N ILE A 183 18.78 -4.29 -10.32
CA ILE A 183 19.24 -3.12 -9.56
C ILE A 183 18.01 -2.29 -9.19
N GLY A 184 18.01 -1.79 -7.95
CA GLY A 184 16.94 -1.01 -7.37
C GLY A 184 15.93 -1.87 -6.62
N SER A 185 15.54 -1.40 -5.42
CA SER A 185 14.59 -2.05 -4.53
C SER A 185 13.57 -1.07 -3.97
N VAL A 186 12.43 -1.61 -3.54
CA VAL A 186 11.46 -0.94 -2.67
C VAL A 186 11.37 -1.68 -1.34
N THR A 187 11.06 -0.95 -0.26
CA THR A 187 10.86 -1.53 1.08
C THR A 187 9.39 -1.46 1.46
N LEU A 188 8.82 -2.62 1.76
CA LEU A 188 7.45 -2.79 2.22
C LEU A 188 7.37 -2.81 3.75
N LEU A 189 6.31 -2.24 4.31
CA LEU A 189 5.86 -2.45 5.68
C LEU A 189 4.54 -3.24 5.62
N ASN A 190 4.60 -4.48 6.08
CA ASN A 190 3.46 -5.39 6.10
C ASN A 190 2.69 -5.28 7.42
N SER A 191 1.53 -5.92 7.49
CA SER A 191 0.65 -6.00 8.66
C SER A 191 0.53 -7.42 9.24
N TRP A 192 1.63 -8.18 9.22
CA TRP A 192 1.72 -9.55 9.78
C TRP A 192 2.64 -9.63 11.00
N GLY A 193 2.68 -8.54 11.76
CA GLY A 193 3.46 -8.43 12.97
C GLY A 193 4.97 -8.30 12.75
N PRO A 194 5.70 -7.97 13.83
CA PRO A 194 7.15 -7.73 13.75
C PRO A 194 7.99 -9.00 13.56
N LYS A 195 7.39 -10.18 13.70
CA LYS A 195 8.08 -11.47 13.48
C LYS A 195 8.16 -11.85 12.02
N TRP A 196 7.32 -11.29 11.15
CA TRP A 196 7.42 -11.50 9.71
C TRP A 196 8.54 -10.63 9.14
N GLY A 197 9.43 -11.22 8.33
CA GLY A 197 10.55 -10.54 7.71
C GLY A 197 11.47 -9.80 8.68
N ASN A 198 11.98 -8.66 8.26
CA ASN A 198 12.80 -7.80 9.11
C ASN A 198 11.93 -6.80 9.89
N LYS A 199 11.49 -7.16 11.07
CA LYS A 199 10.60 -6.35 11.93
C LYS A 199 9.33 -5.91 11.17
N GLY A 200 8.69 -6.86 10.47
CA GLY A 200 7.49 -6.63 9.68
C GLY A 200 7.75 -6.00 8.30
N ARG A 201 8.99 -5.98 7.84
CA ARG A 201 9.39 -5.39 6.55
C ARG A 201 10.01 -6.43 5.65
N ALA A 202 9.86 -6.20 4.34
CA ALA A 202 10.56 -6.94 3.30
C ALA A 202 10.91 -6.02 2.13
N LYS A 203 11.73 -6.50 1.22
CA LYS A 203 12.10 -5.80 0.00
C LYS A 203 11.62 -6.54 -1.24
N LEU A 204 11.35 -5.79 -2.29
CA LEU A 204 11.18 -6.27 -3.66
C LEU A 204 12.16 -5.56 -4.56
N SER A 205 12.67 -6.22 -5.60
CA SER A 205 13.34 -5.48 -6.69
C SER A 205 12.34 -4.53 -7.36
N MET A 206 12.81 -3.38 -7.85
CA MET A 206 11.96 -2.41 -8.56
C MET A 206 11.32 -3.03 -9.80
N LYS A 207 12.00 -3.98 -10.46
CA LYS A 207 11.43 -4.73 -11.58
C LYS A 207 10.24 -5.56 -11.13
N ALA A 208 10.38 -6.37 -10.08
CA ALA A 208 9.29 -7.17 -9.55
C ALA A 208 8.13 -6.31 -9.02
N PHE A 209 8.44 -5.16 -8.44
CA PHE A 209 7.46 -4.17 -8.01
C PHE A 209 6.66 -3.61 -9.20
N ASP A 210 7.33 -3.19 -10.29
CA ASP A 210 6.68 -2.69 -11.50
C ASP A 210 5.78 -3.77 -12.14
N GLU A 211 6.25 -5.00 -12.21
CA GLU A 211 5.48 -6.14 -12.72
C GLU A 211 4.19 -6.37 -11.92
N LEU A 212 4.25 -6.30 -10.57
CA LEU A 212 3.07 -6.44 -9.72
C LEU A 212 2.06 -5.30 -9.92
N ILE A 213 2.55 -4.05 -9.99
CA ILE A 213 1.66 -2.89 -10.20
C ILE A 213 0.99 -2.96 -11.56
N ARG A 214 1.73 -3.29 -12.64
CA ARG A 214 1.17 -3.38 -14.01
C ARG A 214 0.23 -4.55 -14.21
N ALA A 215 0.41 -5.65 -13.50
CA ALA A 215 -0.40 -6.84 -13.69
C ALA A 215 -1.86 -6.63 -13.26
N ASN A 216 -2.08 -6.28 -12.02
CA ASN A 216 -3.42 -6.06 -11.43
C ASN A 216 -3.30 -5.22 -10.15
N GLY A 217 -2.22 -4.44 -10.03
CA GLY A 217 -1.94 -3.65 -8.86
C GLY A 217 -2.30 -2.17 -9.04
N GLU A 218 -2.29 -1.48 -7.92
CA GLU A 218 -2.40 -0.04 -7.84
C GLU A 218 -1.51 0.50 -6.71
N ALA A 219 -1.04 1.74 -6.86
CA ALA A 219 -0.37 2.48 -5.80
C ALA A 219 -1.13 3.78 -5.54
N ALA A 220 -1.63 3.93 -4.32
CA ALA A 220 -2.30 5.14 -3.86
C ALA A 220 -1.29 6.06 -3.15
N ALA A 221 -0.99 7.18 -3.76
CA ALA A 221 -0.27 8.29 -3.17
C ALA A 221 -1.26 9.24 -2.49
N VAL A 222 -1.00 9.66 -1.26
CA VAL A 222 -1.86 10.58 -0.53
C VAL A 222 -1.17 11.91 -0.29
N PHE A 223 -1.98 12.96 -0.18
CA PHE A 223 -1.50 14.30 0.07
C PHE A 223 -2.07 14.79 1.39
N GLU A 224 -1.21 15.44 2.19
CA GLU A 224 -1.59 15.94 3.51
C GLU A 224 -2.58 17.10 3.43
N THR A 225 -3.39 17.19 4.48
CA THR A 225 -3.98 18.48 4.83
C THR A 225 -2.90 19.34 5.51
N LEU A 226 -2.58 20.48 4.93
CA LEU A 226 -1.59 21.44 5.47
C LEU A 226 -2.03 22.10 6.80
N LYS A 227 -3.19 21.77 7.31
CA LYS A 227 -3.70 22.26 8.62
C LYS A 227 -4.06 21.09 9.50
N PRO A 228 -3.69 21.11 10.79
CA PRO A 228 -4.25 20.18 11.76
C PRO A 228 -5.78 20.38 11.78
N GLN A 229 -6.52 19.44 11.18
CA GLN A 229 -7.97 19.46 11.35
C GLN A 229 -8.31 18.98 12.77
N GLU A 230 -9.10 19.77 13.48
CA GLU A 230 -9.87 19.23 14.60
C GLU A 230 -10.79 18.17 14.03
N ALA A 231 -10.78 16.98 14.65
CA ALA A 231 -11.67 15.90 14.22
C ALA A 231 -13.11 16.43 14.24
N PRO A 232 -13.95 16.08 13.24
CA PRO A 232 -15.36 16.43 13.29
C PRO A 232 -15.92 15.87 14.60
N VAL A 233 -16.52 16.73 15.39
CA VAL A 233 -17.29 16.33 16.58
C VAL A 233 -18.49 15.58 16.03
N VAL A 234 -18.50 14.24 16.20
CA VAL A 234 -19.67 13.43 15.89
C VAL A 234 -20.66 13.73 16.99
N SER A 235 -21.66 14.54 16.65
CA SER A 235 -22.85 14.78 17.44
C SER A 235 -23.87 13.65 17.29
#